data_19c935f4d8dcfe4cb35d84884e8def05
#
_entry.id   19c935f4d8dcfe4cb35d84884e8def05
#
_cell.length_a   1.000
_cell.length_b   1.000
_cell.length_c   1.000
_cell.angle_alpha   90.00
_cell.angle_beta   90.00
_cell.angle_gamma   90.00
#
_symmetry.space_group_name_H-M   'P 1'
#
loop_
_entity.id
_entity.type
_entity.pdbx_description
1 polymer ?
#
loop_
_entity_poly.entity_id
_entity_poly.type
_entity_poly.pdbx_seq_one_letter_code
_entity_poly.pdbx_strand_id
1 'polypeptide(L)'
;MRTENVSFKYQRKHIFESLNIQLKKHAITTIIGPNGSGKSTLLQILSRNLEPSEGIVYLDNQAISSLNRKTLARQLATVHQNNRAPDDFTVKEVVQCGRYSYQSILKKDFKQEDVIQHVLHQLELEDFQDKPISELSGGELQRVFIAMSLAQEPQYMLLDEPTTYLDLNYQYQVLDIIRSLNENFNITIIMVLHDINQAIEYSDEIVCIHNNQVIQGPPEEVVTESFISHVYNIDAKIIHDPECGMLICKRKGRATRENHH
;
A
#
# COMPACT_ATOMS: atom_id res chain seq x y z
N MET A 1 -3.36 3.74 -13.32
CA MET A 1 -3.88 2.35 -13.22
C MET A 1 -5.40 2.41 -13.13
N ARG A 2 -6.15 1.48 -13.75
CA ARG A 2 -7.62 1.42 -13.63
C ARG A 2 -8.14 -0.01 -13.77
N THR A 3 -9.35 -0.24 -13.24
CA THR A 3 -10.10 -1.50 -13.43
C THR A 3 -11.36 -1.25 -14.24
N GLU A 4 -11.72 -2.20 -15.10
CA GLU A 4 -12.96 -2.17 -15.86
C GLU A 4 -13.74 -3.47 -15.61
N ASN A 5 -14.90 -3.33 -14.94
CA ASN A 5 -15.85 -4.42 -14.62
C ASN A 5 -15.19 -5.63 -13.94
N VAL A 6 -14.20 -5.38 -13.06
CA VAL A 6 -13.48 -6.44 -12.39
C VAL A 6 -14.36 -7.14 -11.38
N SER A 7 -14.55 -8.46 -11.57
CA SER A 7 -15.24 -9.35 -10.63
C SER A 7 -14.26 -10.40 -10.11
N PHE A 8 -14.39 -10.76 -8.85
CA PHE A 8 -13.58 -11.81 -8.25
C PHE A 8 -14.35 -12.60 -7.19
N LYS A 9 -14.12 -13.91 -7.19
CA LYS A 9 -14.70 -14.84 -6.21
C LYS A 9 -13.69 -15.86 -5.73
N TYR A 10 -13.72 -16.16 -4.44
CA TYR A 10 -13.06 -17.33 -3.86
C TYR A 10 -14.08 -18.46 -3.79
N GLN A 11 -13.90 -19.53 -4.59
CA GLN A 11 -14.84 -20.63 -4.68
C GLN A 11 -16.29 -20.15 -4.98
N ARG A 12 -17.15 -20.10 -3.95
CA ARG A 12 -18.55 -19.64 -4.05
C ARG A 12 -18.81 -18.26 -3.47
N LYS A 13 -17.82 -17.65 -2.79
CA LYS A 13 -17.96 -16.34 -2.15
C LYS A 13 -17.51 -15.25 -3.11
N HIS A 14 -18.45 -14.41 -3.54
CA HIS A 14 -18.14 -13.20 -4.29
C HIS A 14 -17.46 -12.18 -3.37
N ILE A 15 -16.37 -11.60 -3.85
CA ILE A 15 -15.62 -10.54 -3.17
C ILE A 15 -15.92 -9.21 -3.85
N PHE A 16 -15.91 -9.18 -5.19
CA PHE A 16 -16.29 -8.02 -6.00
C PHE A 16 -17.16 -8.44 -7.15
N GLU A 17 -18.07 -7.55 -7.55
CA GLU A 17 -18.87 -7.66 -8.76
C GLU A 17 -18.77 -6.34 -9.52
N SER A 18 -18.24 -6.41 -10.75
CA SER A 18 -18.15 -5.27 -11.68
C SER A 18 -17.45 -4.02 -11.11
N LEU A 19 -16.32 -4.21 -10.39
CA LEU A 19 -15.57 -3.16 -9.76
C LEU A 19 -14.90 -2.25 -10.80
N ASN A 20 -15.18 -0.95 -10.72
CA ASN A 20 -14.59 0.08 -11.57
C ASN A 20 -13.89 1.12 -10.70
N ILE A 21 -12.57 1.23 -10.81
CA ILE A 21 -11.74 2.18 -10.08
C ILE A 21 -10.77 2.83 -11.06
N GLN A 22 -10.52 4.12 -10.89
CA GLN A 22 -9.49 4.82 -11.64
C GLN A 22 -8.54 5.51 -10.66
N LEU A 23 -7.31 5.05 -10.58
CA LEU A 23 -6.28 5.56 -9.67
C LEU A 23 -5.49 6.69 -10.35
N LYS A 24 -5.28 7.78 -9.62
CA LYS A 24 -4.51 8.94 -10.10
C LYS A 24 -3.03 8.57 -10.19
N LYS A 25 -2.37 9.03 -11.28
CA LYS A 25 -0.91 8.93 -11.40
C LYS A 25 -0.23 9.93 -10.47
N HIS A 26 0.95 9.54 -10.00
CA HIS A 26 1.82 10.37 -9.16
C HIS A 26 1.14 10.83 -7.86
N ALA A 27 0.15 10.08 -7.41
CA ALA A 27 -0.60 10.32 -6.19
C ALA A 27 -0.50 9.11 -5.24
N ILE A 28 -0.78 9.36 -3.98
CA ILE A 28 -0.93 8.31 -2.95
C ILE A 28 -2.42 8.00 -2.82
N THR A 29 -2.82 6.80 -3.19
CA THR A 29 -4.18 6.30 -3.00
C THR A 29 -4.19 5.26 -1.88
N THR A 30 -5.01 5.48 -0.87
CA THR A 30 -5.19 4.48 0.20
C THR A 30 -6.51 3.74 0.06
N ILE A 31 -6.43 2.41 0.07
CA ILE A 31 -7.59 1.51 0.09
C ILE A 31 -7.97 1.24 1.53
N ILE A 32 -9.19 1.61 1.92
CA ILE A 32 -9.75 1.39 3.25
C ILE A 32 -11.03 0.55 3.17
N GLY A 33 -11.55 0.13 4.31
CA GLY A 33 -12.79 -0.62 4.45
C GLY A 33 -12.74 -1.66 5.56
N PRO A 34 -13.87 -2.27 5.93
CA PRO A 34 -13.94 -3.27 6.98
C PRO A 34 -13.07 -4.51 6.69
N ASN A 35 -12.78 -5.30 7.74
CA ASN A 35 -12.10 -6.58 7.55
C ASN A 35 -12.95 -7.50 6.66
N GLY A 36 -12.28 -8.15 5.71
CA GLY A 36 -12.95 -9.04 4.75
C GLY A 36 -13.67 -8.34 3.60
N SER A 37 -13.54 -7.01 3.42
CA SER A 37 -14.10 -6.28 2.27
C SER A 37 -13.36 -6.53 0.96
N GLY A 38 -12.19 -7.18 1.00
CA GLY A 38 -11.42 -7.53 -0.20
C GLY A 38 -10.25 -6.59 -0.53
N LYS A 39 -9.82 -5.71 0.37
CA LYS A 39 -8.72 -4.76 0.14
C LYS A 39 -7.43 -5.43 -0.39
N SER A 40 -6.90 -6.41 0.34
CA SER A 40 -5.71 -7.15 -0.08
C SER A 40 -5.96 -7.98 -1.34
N THR A 41 -7.19 -8.48 -1.54
CA THR A 41 -7.58 -9.17 -2.79
C THR A 41 -7.52 -8.22 -3.98
N LEU A 42 -8.04 -6.99 -3.83
CA LEU A 42 -7.91 -5.97 -4.87
C LEU A 42 -6.44 -5.67 -5.17
N LEU A 43 -5.62 -5.47 -4.13
CA LEU A 43 -4.20 -5.21 -4.32
C LEU A 43 -3.50 -6.35 -5.08
N GLN A 44 -3.82 -7.62 -4.76
CA GLN A 44 -3.30 -8.79 -5.47
C GLN A 44 -3.77 -8.87 -6.93
N ILE A 45 -4.99 -8.41 -7.23
CA ILE A 45 -5.48 -8.32 -8.61
C ILE A 45 -4.76 -7.19 -9.36
N LEU A 46 -4.56 -6.03 -8.74
CA LEU A 46 -3.83 -4.90 -9.30
C LEU A 46 -2.36 -5.23 -9.58
N SER A 47 -1.75 -6.11 -8.76
CA SER A 47 -0.37 -6.60 -8.94
C SER A 47 -0.24 -7.79 -9.89
N ARG A 48 -1.36 -8.32 -10.42
CA ARG A 48 -1.42 -9.54 -11.21
C ARG A 48 -0.93 -10.79 -10.46
N ASN A 49 -1.01 -10.78 -9.14
CA ASN A 49 -0.81 -11.97 -8.32
C ASN A 49 -2.07 -12.85 -8.26
N LEU A 50 -3.25 -12.24 -8.49
CA LEU A 50 -4.52 -12.93 -8.73
C LEU A 50 -5.11 -12.47 -10.06
N GLU A 51 -5.69 -13.41 -10.79
CA GLU A 51 -6.44 -13.11 -12.01
C GLU A 51 -7.91 -12.85 -11.65
N PRO A 52 -8.52 -11.76 -12.13
CA PRO A 52 -9.94 -11.53 -11.94
C PRO A 52 -10.77 -12.60 -12.65
N SER A 53 -11.93 -12.92 -12.11
CA SER A 53 -12.87 -13.86 -12.76
C SER A 53 -13.47 -13.26 -14.04
N GLU A 54 -13.67 -11.94 -14.03
CA GLU A 54 -14.18 -11.14 -15.15
C GLU A 54 -13.59 -9.73 -15.08
N GLY A 55 -13.61 -9.03 -16.21
CA GLY A 55 -13.10 -7.67 -16.31
C GLY A 55 -11.61 -7.60 -16.58
N ILE A 56 -11.07 -6.38 -16.60
CA ILE A 56 -9.68 -6.13 -17.02
C ILE A 56 -9.06 -5.07 -16.10
N VAL A 57 -7.80 -5.29 -15.73
CA VAL A 57 -6.94 -4.29 -15.09
C VAL A 57 -6.03 -3.68 -16.14
N TYR A 58 -5.93 -2.36 -16.15
CA TYR A 58 -5.05 -1.61 -17.05
C TYR A 58 -3.96 -0.89 -16.26
N LEU A 59 -2.75 -0.99 -16.77
CA LEU A 59 -1.59 -0.19 -16.39
C LEU A 59 -1.23 0.69 -17.58
N ASP A 60 -1.30 2.01 -17.42
CA ASP A 60 -1.00 2.97 -18.51
C ASP A 60 -1.67 2.64 -19.86
N ASN A 61 -2.97 2.35 -19.83
CA ASN A 61 -3.81 1.96 -20.97
C ASN A 61 -3.49 0.60 -21.61
N GLN A 62 -2.56 -0.18 -21.05
CA GLN A 62 -2.31 -1.54 -21.46
C GLN A 62 -2.92 -2.53 -20.47
N ALA A 63 -3.59 -3.57 -20.96
CA ALA A 63 -4.07 -4.63 -20.10
C ALA A 63 -2.88 -5.29 -19.38
N ILE A 64 -2.91 -5.35 -18.05
CA ILE A 64 -1.81 -5.88 -17.25
C ILE A 64 -1.52 -7.36 -17.58
N SER A 65 -2.54 -8.11 -18.02
CA SER A 65 -2.41 -9.50 -18.47
C SER A 65 -1.57 -9.65 -19.74
N SER A 66 -1.51 -8.62 -20.60
CA SER A 66 -0.73 -8.64 -21.84
C SER A 66 0.75 -8.32 -21.64
N LEU A 67 1.14 -7.75 -20.50
CA LEU A 67 2.53 -7.41 -20.20
C LEU A 67 3.31 -8.69 -19.88
N ASN A 68 4.55 -8.79 -20.38
CA ASN A 68 5.43 -9.84 -19.88
C ASN A 68 5.88 -9.58 -18.45
N ARG A 69 6.23 -10.62 -17.70
CA ARG A 69 6.56 -10.53 -16.26
C ARG A 69 7.72 -9.57 -15.96
N LYS A 70 8.77 -9.54 -16.81
CA LYS A 70 9.91 -8.64 -16.61
C LYS A 70 9.52 -7.18 -16.82
N THR A 71 8.72 -6.89 -17.85
CA THR A 71 8.21 -5.54 -18.10
C THR A 71 7.34 -5.07 -16.95
N LEU A 72 6.42 -5.93 -16.48
CA LEU A 72 5.57 -5.59 -15.34
C LEU A 72 6.41 -5.33 -14.08
N ALA A 73 7.39 -6.21 -13.76
CA ALA A 73 8.25 -6.05 -12.58
C ALA A 73 9.15 -4.81 -12.61
N ARG A 74 9.38 -4.19 -13.77
CA ARG A 74 10.08 -2.89 -13.87
C ARG A 74 9.17 -1.69 -13.70
N GLN A 75 7.86 -1.86 -13.90
CA GLN A 75 6.90 -0.77 -13.79
C GLN A 75 6.16 -0.78 -12.46
N LEU A 76 6.00 -1.94 -11.86
CA LEU A 76 5.17 -2.15 -10.69
C LEU A 76 5.91 -3.02 -9.67
N ALA A 77 6.16 -2.44 -8.50
CA ALA A 77 6.69 -3.13 -7.33
C ALA A 77 5.58 -3.40 -6.31
N THR A 78 5.73 -4.47 -5.54
CA THR A 78 4.75 -4.84 -4.49
C THR A 78 5.47 -5.17 -3.19
N VAL A 79 5.05 -4.54 -2.10
CA VAL A 79 5.42 -4.90 -0.73
C VAL A 79 4.23 -5.61 -0.10
N HIS A 80 4.40 -6.86 0.28
CA HIS A 80 3.36 -7.67 0.92
C HIS A 80 3.35 -7.47 2.43
N GLN A 81 2.24 -7.78 3.09
CA GLN A 81 2.15 -7.74 4.55
C GLN A 81 3.17 -8.67 5.24
N ASN A 82 3.42 -9.83 4.65
CA ASN A 82 4.37 -10.84 5.15
C ASN A 82 5.48 -11.07 4.12
N ASN A 83 6.37 -10.09 3.96
CA ASN A 83 7.57 -10.30 3.18
C ASN A 83 8.51 -11.25 3.89
N ARG A 84 9.19 -12.13 3.13
CA ARG A 84 10.18 -13.04 3.65
C ARG A 84 11.41 -13.07 2.74
N ALA A 85 12.56 -13.10 3.35
CA ALA A 85 13.83 -13.41 2.72
C ALA A 85 14.57 -14.41 3.63
N PRO A 86 15.59 -15.13 3.15
CA PRO A 86 16.40 -15.97 4.02
C PRO A 86 17.03 -15.15 5.15
N ASP A 87 16.98 -15.68 6.36
CA ASP A 87 17.40 -14.99 7.60
C ASP A 87 18.88 -14.58 7.61
N ASP A 88 19.71 -15.27 6.84
CA ASP A 88 21.14 -15.02 6.67
C ASP A 88 21.49 -13.99 5.58
N PHE A 89 20.51 -13.54 4.82
CA PHE A 89 20.74 -12.47 3.83
C PHE A 89 21.06 -11.16 4.53
N THR A 90 22.06 -10.46 4.01
CA THR A 90 22.32 -9.07 4.41
C THR A 90 21.27 -8.13 3.84
N VAL A 91 21.13 -6.95 4.47
CA VAL A 91 20.27 -5.87 3.96
C VAL A 91 20.56 -5.58 2.49
N LYS A 92 21.84 -5.45 2.14
CA LYS A 92 22.29 -5.20 0.76
C LYS A 92 21.84 -6.31 -0.20
N GLU A 93 21.97 -7.57 0.19
CA GLU A 93 21.56 -8.71 -0.64
C GLU A 93 20.04 -8.71 -0.88
N VAL A 94 19.24 -8.40 0.15
CA VAL A 94 17.79 -8.27 -0.03
C VAL A 94 17.45 -7.13 -0.99
N VAL A 95 18.07 -5.95 -0.84
CA VAL A 95 17.84 -4.81 -1.74
C VAL A 95 18.27 -5.16 -3.17
N GLN A 96 19.36 -5.92 -3.35
CA GLN A 96 19.82 -6.41 -4.66
C GLN A 96 18.78 -7.28 -5.37
N CYS A 97 17.95 -8.04 -4.64
CA CYS A 97 16.88 -8.83 -5.24
C CYS A 97 15.91 -7.96 -6.07
N GLY A 98 15.71 -6.69 -5.71
CA GLY A 98 14.92 -5.74 -6.49
C GLY A 98 15.44 -5.53 -7.92
N ARG A 99 16.74 -5.74 -8.16
CA ARG A 99 17.37 -5.60 -9.50
C ARG A 99 17.21 -6.83 -10.38
N TYR A 100 16.59 -7.91 -9.89
CA TYR A 100 16.47 -9.17 -10.64
C TYR A 100 15.80 -8.99 -12.02
N SER A 101 14.82 -8.10 -12.16
CA SER A 101 14.15 -7.82 -13.44
C SER A 101 15.06 -7.21 -14.49
N TYR A 102 16.20 -6.60 -14.09
CA TYR A 102 17.20 -5.96 -14.97
C TYR A 102 18.33 -6.91 -15.34
N GLN A 103 18.52 -8.01 -14.62
CA GLN A 103 19.56 -8.97 -14.91
C GLN A 103 19.34 -9.61 -16.27
N SER A 104 20.41 -9.65 -17.08
CA SER A 104 20.45 -10.32 -18.37
C SER A 104 21.67 -11.25 -18.41
N ILE A 105 21.51 -12.42 -19.01
CA ILE A 105 22.59 -13.41 -19.17
C ILE A 105 23.78 -12.81 -20.00
N LEU A 106 23.51 -11.80 -20.83
CA LEU A 106 24.46 -11.25 -21.77
C LEU A 106 25.00 -9.85 -21.41
N LYS A 107 24.43 -9.16 -20.44
CA LYS A 107 24.86 -7.80 -20.09
C LYS A 107 24.90 -7.65 -18.56
N LYS A 108 26.08 -7.26 -18.02
CA LYS A 108 26.18 -6.74 -16.66
C LYS A 108 25.43 -5.40 -16.58
N ASP A 109 24.56 -5.25 -15.61
CA ASP A 109 24.00 -3.94 -15.26
C ASP A 109 25.06 -3.16 -14.48
N PHE A 110 25.81 -2.29 -15.17
CA PHE A 110 26.88 -1.48 -14.58
C PHE A 110 26.35 -0.43 -13.60
N LYS A 111 25.05 -0.13 -13.64
CA LYS A 111 24.40 0.81 -12.73
C LYS A 111 23.81 0.14 -11.47
N GLN A 112 23.89 -1.18 -11.38
CA GLN A 112 23.27 -1.92 -10.31
C GLN A 112 23.75 -1.45 -8.92
N GLU A 113 25.06 -1.31 -8.76
CA GLU A 113 25.65 -0.90 -7.49
C GLU A 113 25.27 0.55 -7.13
N ASP A 114 25.29 1.46 -8.10
CA ASP A 114 24.93 2.87 -7.86
C ASP A 114 23.46 2.99 -7.42
N VAL A 115 22.55 2.24 -8.04
CA VAL A 115 21.14 2.21 -7.66
C VAL A 115 20.97 1.69 -6.23
N ILE A 116 21.68 0.60 -5.89
CA ILE A 116 21.58 0.00 -4.57
C ILE A 116 22.08 0.97 -3.50
N GLN A 117 23.24 1.59 -3.68
CA GLN A 117 23.79 2.57 -2.74
C GLN A 117 22.87 3.78 -2.60
N HIS A 118 22.32 4.28 -3.72
CA HIS A 118 21.35 5.37 -3.69
C HIS A 118 20.09 5.00 -2.88
N VAL A 119 19.54 3.80 -3.09
CA VAL A 119 18.37 3.32 -2.37
C VAL A 119 18.65 3.12 -0.88
N LEU A 120 19.80 2.55 -0.52
CA LEU A 120 20.21 2.40 0.88
C LEU A 120 20.31 3.76 1.58
N HIS A 121 20.88 4.76 0.90
CA HIS A 121 20.95 6.12 1.40
C HIS A 121 19.55 6.74 1.61
N GLN A 122 18.65 6.64 0.62
CA GLN A 122 17.30 7.20 0.70
C GLN A 122 16.45 6.61 1.84
N LEU A 123 16.72 5.36 2.23
CA LEU A 123 15.99 4.65 3.28
C LEU A 123 16.77 4.61 4.62
N GLU A 124 17.90 5.33 4.73
CA GLU A 124 18.77 5.36 5.93
C GLU A 124 19.19 3.93 6.36
N LEU A 125 19.62 3.12 5.39
CA LEU A 125 20.01 1.72 5.60
C LEU A 125 21.53 1.48 5.40
N GLU A 126 22.34 2.52 5.15
CA GLU A 126 23.77 2.41 4.85
C GLU A 126 24.56 1.71 5.97
N ASP A 127 24.28 2.10 7.22
CA ASP A 127 24.96 1.52 8.39
C ASP A 127 24.54 0.07 8.68
N PHE A 128 23.46 -0.38 8.04
CA PHE A 128 22.93 -1.73 8.20
C PHE A 128 23.22 -2.65 7.01
N GLN A 129 23.83 -2.14 5.94
CA GLN A 129 23.92 -2.84 4.66
C GLN A 129 24.54 -4.25 4.73
N ASP A 130 25.50 -4.46 5.62
CA ASP A 130 26.22 -5.71 5.81
C ASP A 130 25.64 -6.58 6.96
N LYS A 131 24.59 -6.10 7.65
CA LYS A 131 23.94 -6.86 8.71
C LYS A 131 22.97 -7.88 8.14
N PRO A 132 22.88 -9.09 8.72
CA PRO A 132 21.81 -10.02 8.44
C PRO A 132 20.43 -9.44 8.80
N ILE A 133 19.42 -9.68 7.97
CA ILE A 133 18.08 -9.18 8.22
C ILE A 133 17.44 -9.72 9.50
N SER A 134 17.90 -10.88 9.99
CA SER A 134 17.47 -11.46 11.27
C SER A 134 17.85 -10.64 12.50
N GLU A 135 18.78 -9.71 12.37
CA GLU A 135 19.23 -8.83 13.47
C GLU A 135 18.46 -7.47 13.50
N LEU A 136 17.54 -7.24 12.54
CA LEU A 136 16.81 -6.01 12.40
C LEU A 136 15.53 -5.99 13.24
N SER A 137 15.16 -4.81 13.72
CA SER A 137 13.81 -4.56 14.25
C SER A 137 12.76 -4.66 13.14
N GLY A 138 11.47 -4.82 13.51
CA GLY A 138 10.38 -4.89 12.54
C GLY A 138 10.31 -3.66 11.62
N GLY A 139 10.55 -2.47 12.17
CA GLY A 139 10.55 -1.22 11.38
C GLY A 139 11.72 -1.12 10.41
N GLU A 140 12.92 -1.53 10.83
CA GLU A 140 14.10 -1.59 9.95
C GLU A 140 13.89 -2.62 8.83
N LEU A 141 13.37 -3.80 9.17
CA LEU A 141 13.05 -4.84 8.19
C LEU A 141 12.02 -4.36 7.16
N GLN A 142 11.00 -3.63 7.60
CA GLN A 142 10.01 -3.05 6.69
C GLN A 142 10.65 -2.06 5.71
N ARG A 143 11.57 -1.20 6.20
CA ARG A 143 12.36 -0.29 5.35
C ARG A 143 13.19 -1.05 4.31
N VAL A 144 13.78 -2.19 4.68
CA VAL A 144 14.55 -3.04 3.74
C VAL A 144 13.66 -3.56 2.60
N PHE A 145 12.42 -4.00 2.86
CA PHE A 145 11.52 -4.46 1.81
C PHE A 145 11.00 -3.30 0.93
N ILE A 146 10.81 -2.12 1.50
CA ILE A 146 10.52 -0.91 0.71
C ILE A 146 11.74 -0.55 -0.17
N ALA A 147 12.96 -0.63 0.37
CA ALA A 147 14.21 -0.42 -0.36
C ALA A 147 14.36 -1.41 -1.53
N MET A 148 14.11 -2.71 -1.30
CA MET A 148 14.09 -3.73 -2.35
C MET A 148 13.10 -3.37 -3.47
N SER A 149 11.93 -2.88 -3.10
CA SER A 149 10.91 -2.47 -4.06
C SER A 149 11.30 -1.20 -4.82
N LEU A 150 11.94 -0.22 -4.15
CA LEU A 150 12.45 0.99 -4.77
C LEU A 150 13.61 0.69 -5.74
N ALA A 151 14.45 -0.30 -5.42
CA ALA A 151 15.54 -0.75 -6.31
C ALA A 151 15.06 -1.30 -7.66
N GLN A 152 13.77 -1.62 -7.80
CA GLN A 152 13.15 -1.94 -9.09
C GLN A 152 12.95 -0.69 -9.98
N GLU A 153 13.17 0.54 -9.44
CA GLU A 153 12.88 1.80 -10.12
C GLU A 153 11.43 1.84 -10.68
N PRO A 154 10.41 1.54 -9.84
CA PRO A 154 9.06 1.34 -10.32
C PRO A 154 8.35 2.67 -10.56
N GLN A 155 7.37 2.67 -11.49
CA GLN A 155 6.42 3.78 -11.65
C GLN A 155 5.21 3.65 -10.71
N TYR A 156 4.91 2.42 -10.27
CA TYR A 156 3.82 2.09 -9.36
C TYR A 156 4.34 1.23 -8.21
N MET A 157 3.94 1.57 -6.99
CA MET A 157 4.26 0.79 -5.79
C MET A 157 2.98 0.43 -5.06
N LEU A 158 2.75 -0.86 -4.85
CA LEU A 158 1.62 -1.40 -4.13
C LEU A 158 2.09 -1.90 -2.76
N LEU A 159 1.43 -1.44 -1.68
CA LEU A 159 1.83 -1.72 -0.30
C LEU A 159 0.65 -2.33 0.45
N ASP A 160 0.76 -3.59 0.84
CA ASP A 160 -0.29 -4.28 1.60
C ASP A 160 0.00 -4.16 3.10
N GLU A 161 -0.72 -3.25 3.77
CA GLU A 161 -0.63 -2.99 5.20
C GLU A 161 0.81 -2.71 5.70
N PRO A 162 1.51 -1.70 5.15
CA PRO A 162 2.93 -1.48 5.41
C PRO A 162 3.25 -1.08 6.86
N THR A 163 2.25 -0.69 7.65
CA THR A 163 2.41 -0.24 9.05
C THR A 163 1.97 -1.28 10.08
N THR A 164 1.45 -2.43 9.65
CA THR A 164 0.93 -3.47 10.56
C THR A 164 2.08 -4.11 11.35
N TYR A 165 1.84 -4.38 12.64
CA TYR A 165 2.80 -4.94 13.62
C TYR A 165 3.96 -4.00 13.99
N LEU A 166 3.94 -2.73 13.59
CA LEU A 166 4.92 -1.74 13.99
C LEU A 166 4.44 -0.89 15.16
N ASP A 167 5.36 -0.46 16.02
CA ASP A 167 5.08 0.56 17.03
C ASP A 167 4.73 1.89 16.36
N LEU A 168 3.98 2.74 17.07
CA LEU A 168 3.44 3.99 16.53
C LEU A 168 4.52 4.87 15.86
N ASN A 169 5.68 5.01 16.48
CA ASN A 169 6.78 5.79 15.91
C ASN A 169 7.26 5.23 14.56
N TYR A 170 7.42 3.91 14.46
CA TYR A 170 7.85 3.25 13.23
C TYR A 170 6.76 3.30 12.14
N GLN A 171 5.48 3.28 12.52
CA GLN A 171 4.38 3.45 11.56
C GLN A 171 4.49 4.79 10.84
N TYR A 172 4.67 5.89 11.59
CA TYR A 172 4.83 7.23 11.01
C TYR A 172 6.11 7.35 10.17
N GLN A 173 7.24 6.83 10.64
CA GLN A 173 8.48 6.81 9.86
C GLN A 173 8.30 6.11 8.51
N VAL A 174 7.60 4.97 8.47
CA VAL A 174 7.32 4.25 7.21
C VAL A 174 6.41 5.07 6.30
N LEU A 175 5.39 5.73 6.85
CA LEU A 175 4.48 6.57 6.08
C LEU A 175 5.18 7.83 5.53
N ASP A 176 6.07 8.46 6.32
CA ASP A 176 6.88 9.59 5.87
C ASP A 176 7.83 9.19 4.72
N ILE A 177 8.45 8.01 4.81
CA ILE A 177 9.24 7.43 3.72
C ILE A 177 8.37 7.26 2.49
N ILE A 178 7.19 6.64 2.60
CA ILE A 178 6.27 6.41 1.48
C ILE A 178 5.88 7.74 0.82
N ARG A 179 5.58 8.78 1.61
CA ARG A 179 5.29 10.12 1.11
C ARG A 179 6.50 10.70 0.37
N SER A 180 7.69 10.62 0.94
CA SER A 180 8.91 11.11 0.30
C SER A 180 9.22 10.41 -1.03
N LEU A 181 8.92 9.10 -1.14
CA LEU A 181 9.05 8.36 -2.41
C LEU A 181 8.09 8.87 -3.47
N ASN A 182 6.85 9.19 -3.11
CA ASN A 182 5.90 9.80 -4.04
C ASN A 182 6.38 11.18 -4.51
N GLU A 183 6.75 12.06 -3.58
CA GLU A 183 7.14 13.44 -3.85
C GLU A 183 8.44 13.54 -4.65
N ASN A 184 9.48 12.79 -4.25
CA ASN A 184 10.82 12.91 -4.83
C ASN A 184 11.01 12.12 -6.13
N PHE A 185 10.29 11.00 -6.28
CA PHE A 185 10.44 10.10 -7.44
C PHE A 185 9.22 10.02 -8.33
N ASN A 186 8.13 10.76 -8.02
CA ASN A 186 6.85 10.72 -8.73
C ASN A 186 6.27 9.30 -8.86
N ILE A 187 6.53 8.42 -7.90
CA ILE A 187 5.99 7.07 -7.86
C ILE A 187 4.51 7.13 -7.52
N THR A 188 3.66 6.48 -8.31
CA THR A 188 2.25 6.29 -7.96
C THR A 188 2.15 5.22 -6.89
N ILE A 189 1.58 5.55 -5.73
CA ILE A 189 1.51 4.66 -4.58
C ILE A 189 0.06 4.25 -4.33
N ILE A 190 -0.15 2.95 -4.18
CA ILE A 190 -1.42 2.38 -3.77
C ILE A 190 -1.15 1.56 -2.52
N MET A 191 -1.75 1.92 -1.40
CA MET A 191 -1.54 1.21 -0.14
C MET A 191 -2.85 0.82 0.54
N VAL A 192 -2.81 -0.23 1.34
CA VAL A 192 -3.89 -0.61 2.26
C VAL A 192 -3.52 -0.14 3.66
N LEU A 193 -4.38 0.62 4.31
CA LEU A 193 -4.22 0.99 5.72
C LEU A 193 -5.46 0.62 6.53
N HIS A 194 -5.23 0.36 7.82
CA HIS A 194 -6.31 0.11 8.79
C HIS A 194 -6.69 1.35 9.58
N ASP A 195 -5.73 2.22 9.88
CA ASP A 195 -5.98 3.47 10.58
C ASP A 195 -6.49 4.54 9.61
N ILE A 196 -7.70 5.04 9.88
CA ILE A 196 -8.34 6.02 8.99
C ILE A 196 -7.69 7.40 9.13
N ASN A 197 -7.18 7.77 10.32
CA ASN A 197 -6.47 9.03 10.50
C ASN A 197 -5.16 9.03 9.70
N GLN A 198 -4.40 7.93 9.74
CA GLN A 198 -3.24 7.77 8.86
C GLN A 198 -3.63 7.82 7.38
N ALA A 199 -4.75 7.19 6.99
CA ALA A 199 -5.23 7.24 5.61
C ALA A 199 -5.59 8.67 5.17
N ILE A 200 -6.22 9.46 6.03
CA ILE A 200 -6.54 10.86 5.78
C ILE A 200 -5.28 11.69 5.61
N GLU A 201 -4.33 11.54 6.53
CA GLU A 201 -3.12 12.35 6.58
C GLU A 201 -2.18 12.08 5.40
N TYR A 202 -2.05 10.81 4.98
CA TYR A 202 -1.04 10.39 4.01
C TYR A 202 -1.56 10.14 2.60
N SER A 203 -2.83 10.43 2.30
CA SER A 203 -3.40 10.15 0.98
C SER A 203 -3.89 11.38 0.24
N ASP A 204 -3.69 11.39 -1.06
CA ASP A 204 -4.35 12.32 -2.00
C ASP A 204 -5.74 11.82 -2.36
N GLU A 205 -5.97 10.52 -2.26
CA GLU A 205 -7.22 9.86 -2.63
C GLU A 205 -7.48 8.64 -1.75
N ILE A 206 -8.73 8.47 -1.36
CA ILE A 206 -9.20 7.29 -0.65
C ILE A 206 -10.11 6.46 -1.58
N VAL A 207 -9.90 5.16 -1.55
CA VAL A 207 -10.78 4.16 -2.15
C VAL A 207 -11.33 3.28 -1.04
N CYS A 208 -12.62 3.40 -0.74
CA CYS A 208 -13.27 2.52 0.21
C CYS A 208 -14.06 1.43 -0.50
N ILE A 209 -13.86 0.17 -0.06
CA ILE A 209 -14.62 -0.98 -0.52
C ILE A 209 -15.56 -1.43 0.60
N HIS A 210 -16.87 -1.36 0.33
CA HIS A 210 -17.89 -1.79 1.27
C HIS A 210 -19.12 -2.32 0.53
N ASN A 211 -19.56 -3.55 0.87
CA ASN A 211 -20.77 -4.18 0.28
C ASN A 211 -20.82 -4.14 -1.26
N ASN A 212 -19.74 -4.53 -1.94
CA ASN A 212 -19.58 -4.47 -3.41
C ASN A 212 -19.65 -3.05 -4.00
N GLN A 213 -19.65 -2.02 -3.19
CA GLN A 213 -19.62 -0.63 -3.63
C GLN A 213 -18.22 -0.04 -3.43
N VAL A 214 -17.86 0.87 -4.33
CA VAL A 214 -16.66 1.68 -4.23
C VAL A 214 -17.08 3.11 -3.95
N ILE A 215 -16.49 3.70 -2.93
CA ILE A 215 -16.54 5.13 -2.67
C ILE A 215 -15.13 5.63 -2.89
N GLN A 216 -14.93 6.59 -3.79
CA GLN A 216 -13.62 7.09 -4.19
C GLN A 216 -13.64 8.61 -4.26
N GLY A 217 -12.57 9.24 -3.77
CA GLY A 217 -12.39 10.69 -3.80
C GLY A 217 -11.31 11.17 -2.82
N PRO A 218 -11.12 12.49 -2.73
CA PRO A 218 -10.26 13.08 -1.70
C PRO A 218 -10.71 12.70 -0.29
N PRO A 219 -9.78 12.63 0.69
CA PRO A 219 -10.13 12.24 2.07
C PRO A 219 -11.29 13.06 2.65
N GLU A 220 -11.31 14.37 2.44
CA GLU A 220 -12.33 15.28 2.99
C GLU A 220 -13.73 15.05 2.40
N GLU A 221 -13.81 14.53 1.18
CA GLU A 221 -15.08 14.24 0.53
C GLU A 221 -15.60 12.85 0.91
N VAL A 222 -14.70 11.87 1.04
CA VAL A 222 -15.05 10.48 1.33
C VAL A 222 -15.34 10.27 2.80
N VAL A 223 -14.46 10.78 3.68
CA VAL A 223 -14.52 10.49 5.11
C VAL A 223 -15.42 11.50 5.83
N THR A 224 -16.70 11.16 5.96
CA THR A 224 -17.70 11.93 6.69
C THR A 224 -18.17 11.18 7.94
N GLU A 225 -18.84 11.86 8.89
CA GLU A 225 -19.42 11.19 10.06
C GLU A 225 -20.42 10.10 9.64
N SER A 226 -21.21 10.35 8.59
CA SER A 226 -22.13 9.37 8.04
C SER A 226 -21.43 8.18 7.41
N PHE A 227 -20.31 8.42 6.68
CA PHE A 227 -19.46 7.37 6.13
C PHE A 227 -18.92 6.47 7.24
N ILE A 228 -18.34 7.04 8.31
CA ILE A 228 -17.79 6.28 9.43
C ILE A 228 -18.87 5.45 10.12
N SER A 229 -20.05 6.03 10.33
CA SER A 229 -21.17 5.31 10.91
C SER A 229 -21.65 4.15 10.01
N HIS A 230 -21.76 4.38 8.71
CA HIS A 230 -22.28 3.38 7.77
C HIS A 230 -21.28 2.25 7.51
N VAL A 231 -20.00 2.59 7.29
CA VAL A 231 -18.97 1.62 6.89
C VAL A 231 -18.40 0.86 8.08
N TYR A 232 -18.18 1.55 9.21
CA TYR A 232 -17.49 0.97 10.36
C TYR A 232 -18.41 0.75 11.58
N ASN A 233 -19.67 1.18 11.49
CA ASN A 233 -20.65 1.10 12.60
C ASN A 233 -20.14 1.77 13.89
N ILE A 234 -19.48 2.93 13.74
CA ILE A 234 -18.93 3.71 14.83
C ILE A 234 -19.59 5.09 14.84
N ASP A 235 -20.10 5.52 16.01
CA ASP A 235 -20.48 6.91 16.23
C ASP A 235 -19.21 7.75 16.44
N ALA A 236 -18.87 8.55 15.46
CA ALA A 236 -17.66 9.37 15.44
C ALA A 236 -18.00 10.85 15.22
N LYS A 237 -17.06 11.70 15.54
CA LYS A 237 -17.04 13.13 15.22
C LYS A 237 -15.80 13.41 14.39
N ILE A 238 -15.95 14.23 13.37
CA ILE A 238 -14.82 14.78 12.61
C ILE A 238 -14.46 16.11 13.24
N ILE A 239 -13.17 16.30 13.49
CA ILE A 239 -12.59 17.52 14.04
C ILE A 239 -11.59 18.02 13.00
N HIS A 240 -11.66 19.29 12.67
CA HIS A 240 -10.65 19.98 11.88
C HIS A 240 -9.76 20.76 12.83
N ASP A 241 -8.54 20.30 13.00
CA ASP A 241 -7.52 20.95 13.82
C ASP A 241 -6.60 21.76 12.92
N PRO A 242 -6.24 23.02 13.30
CA PRO A 242 -5.39 23.87 12.47
C PRO A 242 -3.98 23.33 12.22
N GLU A 243 -3.45 22.52 13.15
CA GLU A 243 -2.09 21.96 13.07
C GLU A 243 -2.09 20.52 12.55
N CYS A 244 -3.09 19.72 12.96
CA CYS A 244 -3.16 18.29 12.64
C CYS A 244 -4.11 17.96 11.46
N GLY A 245 -4.85 18.95 10.93
CA GLY A 245 -5.80 18.71 9.85
C GLY A 245 -7.08 18.01 10.30
N MET A 246 -7.62 17.13 9.46
CA MET A 246 -8.86 16.39 9.71
C MET A 246 -8.60 15.15 10.55
N LEU A 247 -9.27 15.02 11.68
CA LEU A 247 -9.17 13.91 12.63
C LEU A 247 -10.52 13.27 12.91
N ILE A 248 -10.53 11.95 13.05
CA ILE A 248 -11.71 11.20 13.50
C ILE A 248 -11.58 10.87 14.98
N CYS A 249 -12.56 11.30 15.74
CA CYS A 249 -12.67 11.02 17.17
C CYS A 249 -13.94 10.22 17.46
N LYS A 250 -13.80 9.05 18.08
CA LYS A 250 -14.96 8.27 18.53
C LYS A 250 -15.70 9.05 19.62
N ARG A 251 -17.03 9.21 19.48
CA ARG A 251 -17.86 9.80 20.55
C ARG A 251 -17.90 8.86 21.74
N LYS A 252 -17.79 9.41 22.95
CA LYS A 252 -18.04 8.64 24.18
C LYS A 252 -19.52 8.25 24.18
N GLY A 253 -19.81 6.95 24.19
CA GLY A 253 -21.17 6.46 24.39
C GLY A 253 -21.76 7.09 25.66
N ARG A 254 -22.99 7.56 25.61
CA ARG A 254 -23.74 7.88 26.86
C ARG A 254 -23.80 6.57 27.61
N ALA A 255 -23.22 6.54 28.83
CA ALA A 255 -23.46 5.45 29.77
C ALA A 255 -25.00 5.33 29.92
N THR A 256 -25.55 4.23 29.42
CA THR A 256 -26.92 3.85 29.76
C THR A 256 -26.93 3.68 31.27
N ARG A 257 -27.45 4.70 31.98
CA ARG A 257 -27.83 4.52 33.38
C ARG A 257 -28.94 3.50 33.34
N GLU A 258 -28.62 2.25 33.63
CA GLU A 258 -29.61 1.25 34.00
C GLU A 258 -30.31 1.78 35.25
N ASN A 259 -31.53 2.26 35.05
CA ASN A 259 -32.45 2.49 36.17
C ASN A 259 -32.83 1.12 36.73
N HIS A 260 -32.13 0.68 37.76
CA HIS A 260 -32.66 -0.32 38.67
C HIS A 260 -33.79 0.36 39.49
N HIS A 261 -35.01 0.05 39.13
CA HIS A 261 -36.18 0.14 39.99
C HIS A 261 -36.72 -1.25 40.26
#